data_f1e13c513b5191a81c52df3a7b19ac9c
#
_entry.id   f1e13c513b5191a81c52df3a7b19ac9c
#
_cell.length_a   1.000
_cell.length_b   1.000
_cell.length_c   1.000
_cell.angle_alpha   90.00
_cell.angle_beta   90.00
_cell.angle_gamma   90.00
#
_symmetry.space_group_name_H-M   'P 1'
#
loop_
_entity.id
_entity.type
_entity.pdbx_description
1 polymer ?
#
loop_
_entity_poly.entity_id
_entity_poly.type
_entity_poly.pdbx_seq_one_letter_code
_entity_poly.pdbx_strand_id
1 'polypeptide(L)'
;MIHAPFKREDLLTVSEALDIAEDRTGDYFKFSSGQWRRHRYDVRTLSQLAKNDVLPDVFALLKKSNKQKERVEPSSRYRDFYFICLQDHRILKALNRDRGLGLLPLLVYVFTHELVHIVRFCNFSQRFEVSTKDREKEESLVHAT
;
A
#
# COMPACT_ATOMS: atom_id res chain seq x y z
N MET A 1 6.87 -9.33 -22.94
CA MET A 1 5.52 -8.81 -22.76
C MET A 1 5.60 -7.41 -22.18
N ILE A 2 4.98 -6.45 -22.84
CA ILE A 2 5.01 -5.07 -22.41
C ILE A 2 3.85 -4.84 -21.44
N HIS A 3 4.17 -4.45 -20.23
CA HIS A 3 3.17 -4.08 -19.23
C HIS A 3 2.80 -2.61 -19.41
N ALA A 4 1.50 -2.34 -19.53
CA ALA A 4 1.02 -0.99 -19.71
C ALA A 4 0.96 -0.24 -18.37
N PRO A 5 1.64 0.90 -18.24
CA PRO A 5 1.53 1.72 -17.03
C PRO A 5 0.26 2.56 -17.07
N PHE A 6 -0.06 3.16 -15.91
CA PHE A 6 -1.16 4.13 -15.83
C PHE A 6 -0.88 5.34 -16.70
N LYS A 7 -1.94 5.85 -17.30
CA LYS A 7 -1.90 7.11 -18.03
C LYS A 7 -1.95 8.29 -17.06
N ARG A 8 -1.67 9.48 -17.56
CA ARG A 8 -1.70 10.70 -16.75
C ARG A 8 -3.04 10.89 -16.03
N GLU A 9 -4.14 10.61 -16.72
CA GLU A 9 -5.48 10.68 -16.16
C GLU A 9 -5.68 9.70 -15.02
N ASP A 10 -5.13 8.50 -15.17
CA ASP A 10 -5.20 7.46 -14.17
C ASP A 10 -4.46 7.87 -12.90
N LEU A 11 -3.36 8.59 -13.03
CA LEU A 11 -2.57 9.05 -11.89
C LEU A 11 -3.34 10.03 -11.02
N LEU A 12 -4.21 10.85 -11.61
CA LEU A 12 -5.10 11.72 -10.85
C LEU A 12 -6.08 10.89 -10.02
N THR A 13 -6.60 9.83 -10.62
CA THR A 13 -7.50 8.90 -9.92
C THR A 13 -6.76 8.16 -8.80
N VAL A 14 -5.50 7.81 -9.01
CA VAL A 14 -4.66 7.19 -7.98
C VAL A 14 -4.57 8.11 -6.76
N SER A 15 -4.31 9.39 -6.97
CA SER A 15 -4.21 10.36 -5.88
C SER A 15 -5.53 10.51 -5.13
N GLU A 16 -6.63 10.61 -5.85
CA GLU A 16 -7.96 10.71 -5.26
C GLU A 16 -8.32 9.47 -4.45
N ALA A 17 -8.04 8.30 -4.99
CA ALA A 17 -8.31 7.04 -4.31
C ALA A 17 -7.51 6.90 -3.02
N LEU A 18 -6.27 7.35 -3.03
CA LEU A 18 -5.41 7.33 -1.85
C LEU A 18 -5.98 8.21 -0.74
N ASP A 19 -6.42 9.42 -1.07
CA ASP A 19 -7.02 10.32 -0.10
C ASP A 19 -8.26 9.70 0.55
N ILE A 20 -9.12 9.09 -0.25
CA ILE A 20 -10.32 8.41 0.24
C ILE A 20 -9.95 7.24 1.16
N ALA A 21 -8.99 6.44 0.75
CA ALA A 21 -8.56 5.27 1.52
C ALA A 21 -7.92 5.68 2.85
N GLU A 22 -7.11 6.74 2.85
CA GLU A 22 -6.52 7.26 4.08
C GLU A 22 -7.59 7.75 5.05
N ASP A 23 -8.56 8.49 4.57
CA ASP A 23 -9.65 8.97 5.41
C ASP A 23 -10.44 7.82 6.04
N ARG A 24 -10.81 6.85 5.23
CA ARG A 24 -11.59 5.69 5.72
C ARG A 24 -10.81 4.85 6.71
N THR A 25 -9.55 4.58 6.40
CA THR A 25 -8.69 3.78 7.27
C THR A 25 -8.40 4.53 8.56
N GLY A 26 -8.13 5.83 8.45
CA GLY A 26 -7.91 6.68 9.61
C GLY A 26 -9.11 6.72 10.55
N ASP A 27 -10.30 6.86 10.00
CA ASP A 27 -11.53 6.86 10.79
C ASP A 27 -11.76 5.53 11.50
N TYR A 28 -11.56 4.43 10.77
CA TYR A 28 -11.76 3.08 11.32
C TYR A 28 -10.82 2.81 12.49
N PHE A 29 -9.55 3.15 12.37
CA PHE A 29 -8.54 2.91 13.41
C PHE A 29 -8.35 4.10 14.34
N LYS A 30 -9.10 5.16 14.14
CA LYS A 30 -8.95 6.42 14.88
C LYS A 30 -7.55 7.00 14.77
N PHE A 31 -7.00 6.89 13.58
CA PHE A 31 -5.68 7.39 13.24
C PHE A 31 -5.77 8.87 12.88
N SER A 32 -5.04 9.70 13.59
CA SER A 32 -4.97 11.13 13.28
C SER A 32 -4.02 11.37 12.10
N SER A 33 -4.10 12.58 11.52
CA SER A 33 -3.16 12.99 10.48
C SER A 33 -1.72 12.91 10.98
N GLY A 34 -1.49 13.22 12.26
CA GLY A 34 -0.17 13.11 12.86
C GLY A 34 0.34 11.69 12.93
N GLN A 35 -0.56 10.74 13.11
CA GLN A 35 -0.19 9.32 13.12
C GLN A 35 0.21 8.83 11.72
N TRP A 36 -0.48 9.29 10.68
CA TRP A 36 -0.09 8.99 9.31
C TRP A 36 1.30 9.55 8.98
N ARG A 37 1.63 10.73 9.49
CA ARG A 37 2.96 11.30 9.32
C ARG A 37 4.03 10.50 10.03
N ARG A 38 3.66 9.86 11.12
CA ARG A 38 4.57 8.98 11.84
C ARG A 38 4.86 7.70 11.09
N HIS A 39 3.88 7.19 10.37
CA HIS A 39 4.03 5.99 9.58
C HIS A 39 4.17 6.40 8.13
N ARG A 40 5.38 6.72 7.76
CA ARG A 40 5.66 7.18 6.40
C ARG A 40 5.50 6.04 5.43
N TYR A 41 4.77 6.29 4.40
CA TYR A 41 4.68 5.41 3.26
C TYR A 41 4.64 6.24 1.98
N ASP A 42 4.94 5.60 0.86
CA ASP A 42 4.87 6.22 -0.44
C ASP A 42 4.24 5.24 -1.41
N VAL A 43 3.67 5.77 -2.47
CA VAL A 43 3.04 4.97 -3.52
C VAL A 43 3.92 5.05 -4.76
N ARG A 44 4.21 3.88 -5.32
CA ARG A 44 4.92 3.78 -6.58
C ARG A 44 4.05 3.10 -7.60
N THR A 45 4.09 3.61 -8.82
CA THR A 45 3.39 3.01 -9.95
C THR A 45 4.37 2.21 -10.79
N LEU A 46 3.86 1.46 -11.75
CA LEU A 46 4.65 0.52 -12.55
C LEU A 46 5.94 1.14 -13.13
N SER A 47 5.84 2.37 -13.65
CA SER A 47 6.99 3.05 -14.25
C SER A 47 8.11 3.36 -13.28
N GLN A 48 7.81 3.33 -11.97
CA GLN A 48 8.78 3.62 -10.92
C GLN A 48 9.33 2.38 -10.24
N LEU A 49 8.82 1.20 -10.62
CA LEU A 49 9.18 -0.05 -9.95
C LEU A 49 10.47 -0.63 -10.49
N ALA A 50 11.26 -1.20 -9.58
CA ALA A 50 12.37 -2.05 -9.95
C ALA A 50 11.82 -3.35 -10.54
N LYS A 51 12.61 -4.02 -11.36
CA LYS A 51 12.20 -5.23 -12.06
C LYS A 51 11.67 -6.31 -11.11
N ASN A 52 12.29 -6.46 -9.96
CA ASN A 52 11.88 -7.47 -8.98
C ASN A 52 10.58 -7.12 -8.26
N ASP A 53 10.14 -5.88 -8.35
CA ASP A 53 8.91 -5.41 -7.69
C ASP A 53 7.71 -5.48 -8.62
N VAL A 54 7.90 -5.92 -9.85
CA VAL A 54 6.80 -6.11 -10.81
C VAL A 54 6.32 -7.56 -10.70
N LEU A 55 5.06 -7.72 -10.32
CA LEU A 55 4.46 -9.03 -10.07
C LEU A 55 3.25 -9.26 -10.98
N PRO A 56 3.02 -10.52 -11.42
CA PRO A 56 1.92 -10.79 -12.35
C PRO A 56 0.57 -11.03 -11.71
N ASP A 57 0.53 -11.38 -10.42
CA ASP A 57 -0.67 -11.94 -9.80
C ASP A 57 -1.32 -11.10 -8.72
N VAL A 58 -0.80 -9.92 -8.46
CA VAL A 58 -1.33 -9.06 -7.40
C VAL A 58 -1.60 -7.65 -7.92
N PHE A 59 -2.48 -6.93 -7.26
CA PHE A 59 -2.76 -5.53 -7.60
C PHE A 59 -1.72 -4.59 -7.01
N ALA A 60 -1.15 -4.94 -5.88
CA ALA A 60 -0.11 -4.15 -5.23
C ALA A 60 0.82 -5.05 -4.43
N LEU A 61 2.06 -4.60 -4.30
CA LEU A 61 3.05 -5.21 -3.42
C LEU A 61 3.36 -4.20 -2.32
N LEU A 62 3.20 -4.62 -1.08
CA LEU A 62 3.61 -3.80 0.05
C LEU A 62 5.05 -4.15 0.41
N LYS A 63 5.93 -3.16 0.32
CA LYS A 63 7.35 -3.35 0.54
C LYS A 63 7.81 -2.48 1.71
N LYS A 64 8.50 -3.09 2.66
CA LYS A 64 9.09 -2.35 3.77
C LYS A 64 10.48 -1.88 3.36
N SER A 65 10.75 -0.60 3.55
CA SER A 65 12.05 -0.04 3.20
C SER A 65 13.03 -0.14 4.36
N ASN A 66 14.26 -0.50 4.04
CA ASN A 66 15.35 -0.52 5.00
C ASN A 66 16.14 0.80 5.02
N LYS A 67 15.57 1.88 4.53
CA LYS A 67 16.24 3.19 4.49
C LYS A 67 16.69 3.69 5.85
N GLN A 68 16.25 3.04 6.92
CA GLN A 68 16.72 3.35 8.26
C GLN A 68 18.23 3.26 8.41
N LYS A 69 18.85 2.36 7.66
CA LYS A 69 20.31 2.17 7.71
C LYS A 69 21.07 3.32 7.06
N GLU A 70 20.40 4.11 6.25
CA GLU A 70 21.01 5.23 5.54
C GLU A 70 20.80 6.55 6.26
N ARG A 71 19.95 6.60 7.28
CA ARG A 71 19.70 7.82 8.02
C ARG A 71 20.56 7.86 9.28
N VAL A 72 21.39 8.87 9.32
CA VAL A 72 22.31 9.12 10.42
C VAL A 72 21.64 9.91 11.55
N GLU A 73 20.34 9.95 11.61
CA GLU A 73 19.68 10.68 12.69
C GLU A 73 19.44 9.79 13.90
N PRO A 74 20.12 10.06 15.01
CA PRO A 74 20.00 9.23 16.21
C PRO A 74 18.65 9.34 16.90
N SER A 75 17.89 10.36 16.57
CA SER A 75 16.55 10.54 17.12
C SER A 75 15.50 9.73 16.37
N SER A 76 15.93 8.96 15.43
CA SER A 76 15.02 8.15 14.68
C SER A 76 14.35 7.18 15.58
N ARG A 77 13.36 7.62 16.17
CA ARG A 77 12.28 6.79 16.59
C ARG A 77 11.76 6.15 15.32
N TYR A 78 12.41 5.06 15.00
CA TYR A 78 12.36 4.42 13.77
C TYR A 78 11.01 4.10 13.37
N ARG A 79 10.71 4.70 12.28
CA ARG A 79 9.48 4.39 11.68
C ARG A 79 9.81 3.67 10.45
N ASP A 80 9.26 2.50 10.41
CA ASP A 80 9.31 1.72 9.21
C ASP A 80 8.72 2.55 8.09
N PHE A 81 9.42 2.59 6.98
CA PHE A 81 8.91 3.25 5.79
C PHE A 81 8.42 2.17 4.83
N TYR A 82 7.22 2.36 4.29
CA TYR A 82 6.60 1.38 3.42
C TYR A 82 6.40 1.94 2.02
N PHE A 83 6.47 1.07 1.03
CA PHE A 83 6.10 1.41 -0.34
C PHE A 83 4.92 0.56 -0.75
N ILE A 84 3.87 1.21 -1.23
CA ILE A 84 2.76 0.54 -1.89
C ILE A 84 3.08 0.54 -3.38
N CYS A 85 3.50 -0.60 -3.90
CA CYS A 85 3.94 -0.72 -5.29
C CYS A 85 2.76 -1.22 -6.11
N LEU A 86 2.08 -0.31 -6.80
CA LEU A 86 0.92 -0.63 -7.63
C LEU A 86 1.34 -1.38 -8.87
N GLN A 87 0.59 -2.43 -9.18
CA GLN A 87 0.80 -3.22 -10.38
C GLN A 87 -0.18 -2.76 -11.45
N ASP A 88 0.15 -1.65 -12.10
CA ASP A 88 -0.71 -0.96 -13.07
C ASP A 88 -1.29 -1.92 -14.10
N HIS A 89 -0.43 -2.77 -14.67
CA HIS A 89 -0.82 -3.72 -15.70
C HIS A 89 -1.89 -4.69 -15.23
N ARG A 90 -1.83 -5.09 -13.98
CA ARG A 90 -2.78 -6.03 -13.40
C ARG A 90 -4.11 -5.35 -13.10
N ILE A 91 -4.04 -4.12 -12.60
CA ILE A 91 -5.23 -3.31 -12.31
C ILE A 91 -5.98 -3.01 -13.60
N LEU A 92 -5.25 -2.56 -14.62
CA LEU A 92 -5.85 -2.25 -15.93
C LEU A 92 -6.45 -3.49 -16.58
N LYS A 93 -5.81 -4.63 -16.43
CA LYS A 93 -6.33 -5.90 -16.94
C LYS A 93 -7.65 -6.27 -16.28
N ALA A 94 -7.76 -6.08 -14.97
CA ALA A 94 -9.00 -6.36 -14.25
C ALA A 94 -10.14 -5.46 -14.74
N LEU A 95 -9.85 -4.18 -15.00
CA LEU A 95 -10.84 -3.25 -15.54
C LEU A 95 -11.31 -3.64 -16.93
N ASN A 96 -10.40 -4.16 -17.76
CA ASN A 96 -10.75 -4.61 -19.10
C ASN A 96 -11.61 -5.87 -19.08
N ARG A 97 -11.43 -6.72 -18.09
CA ARG A 97 -12.18 -7.97 -17.96
C ARG A 97 -13.57 -7.74 -17.37
N ASP A 98 -13.71 -6.75 -16.52
CA ASP A 98 -14.96 -6.45 -15.85
C ASP A 98 -15.33 -4.99 -16.07
N ARG A 99 -16.22 -4.77 -17.04
CA ARG A 99 -16.65 -3.42 -17.43
C ARG A 99 -17.48 -2.72 -16.36
N GLY A 100 -18.04 -3.46 -15.42
CA GLY A 100 -18.76 -2.88 -14.30
C GLY A 100 -17.85 -2.33 -13.21
N LEU A 101 -16.55 -2.65 -13.30
CA LEU A 101 -15.58 -2.23 -12.31
C LEU A 101 -14.95 -0.90 -12.71
N GLY A 102 -14.94 0.06 -11.80
CA GLY A 102 -14.31 1.37 -12.03
C GLY A 102 -12.92 1.44 -11.43
N LEU A 103 -12.06 2.26 -12.02
CA LEU A 103 -10.69 2.44 -11.52
C LEU A 103 -10.68 3.01 -10.11
N LEU A 104 -11.47 4.04 -9.84
CA LEU A 104 -11.50 4.66 -8.51
C LEU A 104 -11.92 3.68 -7.42
N PRO A 105 -13.05 2.97 -7.53
CA PRO A 105 -13.41 1.99 -6.49
C PRO A 105 -12.39 0.89 -6.31
N LEU A 106 -11.80 0.40 -7.40
CA LEU A 106 -10.79 -0.65 -7.30
C LEU A 106 -9.55 -0.15 -6.57
N LEU A 107 -9.08 1.05 -6.91
CA LEU A 107 -7.92 1.64 -6.23
C LEU A 107 -8.20 1.94 -4.76
N VAL A 108 -9.40 2.42 -4.43
CA VAL A 108 -9.78 2.63 -3.03
C VAL A 108 -9.69 1.30 -2.26
N TYR A 109 -10.19 0.22 -2.86
CA TYR A 109 -10.10 -1.11 -2.26
C TYR A 109 -8.64 -1.52 -2.05
N VAL A 110 -7.81 -1.38 -3.08
CA VAL A 110 -6.40 -1.77 -3.03
C VAL A 110 -5.65 -0.98 -1.97
N PHE A 111 -5.81 0.34 -1.97
CA PHE A 111 -5.14 1.19 -0.98
C PHE A 111 -5.62 0.91 0.44
N THR A 112 -6.93 0.75 0.62
CA THR A 112 -7.47 0.45 1.95
C THR A 112 -6.87 -0.85 2.48
N HIS A 113 -6.78 -1.87 1.64
CA HIS A 113 -6.19 -3.15 2.00
C HIS A 113 -4.74 -2.97 2.47
N GLU A 114 -3.93 -2.24 1.71
CA GLU A 114 -2.52 -2.03 2.04
C GLU A 114 -2.34 -1.12 3.26
N LEU A 115 -3.16 -0.08 3.38
CA LEU A 115 -3.09 0.83 4.52
C LEU A 115 -3.47 0.13 5.82
N VAL A 116 -4.44 -0.77 5.78
CA VAL A 116 -4.80 -1.58 6.95
C VAL A 116 -3.61 -2.42 7.39
N HIS A 117 -2.90 -3.04 6.44
CA HIS A 117 -1.68 -3.78 6.76
C HIS A 117 -0.65 -2.88 7.43
N ILE A 118 -0.42 -1.70 6.91
CA ILE A 118 0.55 -0.75 7.47
C ILE A 118 0.18 -0.38 8.92
N VAL A 119 -1.09 -0.03 9.14
CA VAL A 119 -1.55 0.34 10.49
C VAL A 119 -1.34 -0.82 11.46
N ARG A 120 -1.70 -2.02 11.05
CA ARG A 120 -1.58 -3.19 11.92
C ARG A 120 -0.13 -3.56 12.17
N PHE A 121 0.73 -3.51 11.17
CA PHE A 121 2.17 -3.73 11.35
C PHE A 121 2.76 -2.70 12.31
N CYS A 122 2.40 -1.45 12.19
CA CYS A 122 2.88 -0.40 13.07
C CYS A 122 2.42 -0.59 14.51
N ASN A 123 1.20 -1.06 14.70
CA ASN A 123 0.68 -1.35 16.04
C ASN A 123 1.37 -2.56 16.66
N PHE A 124 1.75 -3.54 15.85
CA PHE A 124 2.41 -4.74 16.33
C PHE A 124 3.92 -4.63 16.41
N SER A 125 4.54 -3.80 15.59
CA SER A 125 6.00 -3.68 15.53
C SER A 125 6.62 -3.17 16.82
N GLN A 126 5.85 -2.51 17.65
CA GLN A 126 6.30 -2.08 18.97
C GLN A 126 6.44 -3.24 19.94
N ARG A 127 5.92 -4.40 19.59
CA ARG A 127 5.91 -5.55 20.48
C ARG A 127 6.93 -6.60 20.09
N PHE A 128 6.96 -7.05 18.83
CA PHE A 128 7.84 -8.12 18.39
C PHE A 128 7.84 -8.31 16.90
N GLU A 129 8.86 -9.04 16.42
CA GLU A 129 8.84 -9.56 15.06
C GLU A 129 7.67 -10.51 14.91
N VAL A 130 6.82 -10.21 13.95
CA VAL A 130 5.65 -11.03 13.66
C VAL A 130 6.12 -12.26 12.90
N SER A 131 5.81 -13.46 13.41
CA SER A 131 6.15 -14.70 12.73
C SER A 131 5.38 -14.82 11.41
N THR A 132 5.85 -15.69 10.51
CA THR A 132 5.17 -15.94 9.25
C THR A 132 3.71 -16.37 9.47
N LYS A 133 3.48 -17.17 10.50
CA LYS A 133 2.14 -17.63 10.85
C LYS A 133 1.23 -16.48 11.26
N ASP A 134 1.75 -15.52 12.00
CA ASP A 134 1.01 -14.34 12.41
C ASP A 134 0.69 -13.44 11.23
N ARG A 135 1.60 -13.37 10.25
CA ARG A 135 1.36 -12.65 9.01
C ARG A 135 0.21 -13.25 8.21
N GLU A 136 0.10 -14.56 8.18
CA GLU A 136 -1.01 -15.24 7.52
C GLU A 136 -2.34 -14.91 8.20
N LYS A 137 -2.37 -14.87 9.52
CA LYS A 137 -3.55 -14.46 10.27
C LYS A 137 -3.89 -13.00 9.99
N GLU A 138 -2.89 -12.15 9.91
CA GLU A 138 -3.05 -10.73 9.60
C GLU A 138 -3.68 -10.55 8.24
N GLU A 139 -3.21 -11.28 7.25
CA GLU A 139 -3.75 -11.25 5.89
C GLU A 139 -5.21 -11.66 5.88
N SER A 140 -5.57 -12.72 6.59
CA SER A 140 -6.96 -13.17 6.72
C SER A 140 -7.85 -12.12 7.35
N LEU A 141 -7.38 -11.45 8.38
CA LEU A 141 -8.14 -10.38 9.04
C LEU A 141 -8.39 -9.20 8.12
N VAL A 142 -7.39 -8.83 7.34
CA VAL A 142 -7.51 -7.72 6.37
C VAL A 142 -8.54 -8.07 5.30
N HIS A 143 -8.53 -9.30 4.80
CA HIS A 143 -9.51 -9.74 3.81
C HIS A 143 -10.93 -9.80 4.37
N ALA A 144 -11.08 -10.09 5.64
CA ALA A 144 -12.39 -10.13 6.30
C ALA A 144 -12.98 -8.74 6.56
N THR A 145 -12.14 -7.72 6.50
CA THR A 145 -12.55 -6.35 6.72
C THR A 145 -13.01 -5.71 5.42
#